data_1de61a6db4755c1a62e716bfea8c564f
#
_entry.id   1de61a6db4755c1a62e716bfea8c564f
#
_cell.length_a   1.000
_cell.length_b   1.000
_cell.length_c   1.000
_cell.angle_alpha   90.00
_cell.angle_beta   90.00
_cell.angle_gamma   90.00
#
_symmetry.space_group_name_H-M   'P 1'
#
loop_
_entity.id
_entity.type
_entity.pdbx_description
1 polymer ?
#
loop_
_entity_poly.entity_id
_entity_poly.type
_entity_poly.pdbx_seq_one_letter_code
_entity_poly.pdbx_strand_id
1 'polypeptide(L)'
;MEIVTGKAGVPHVSSADDGRRIAGEVGTGSYVLQTGGKLAPSLVDANTVRIATGDMIVQGRHIGVTAPEDVKVASGSQGKKRMDYICVHYTRDVSGSSPTLVEKVEWKVLQGTPGSSAVAPSVPKGSILDGDADVTVPICSVAFDGLTTGQPKLLIPTLTPLATLGDSVSPKLLATTSGTATAAIDVSGASLLVVLAKNNYAGITTAIVPVAALSDHVETVHMTGGYRASGLHSNYDCRMTLTTFTGRDAYTNGTNRVSETQWFVYGVL
;
A
#
# COMPACT_ATOMS: atom_id res chain seq x y z
N MET A 1 18.49 -10.88 29.95
CA MET A 1 19.01 -10.71 28.56
C MET A 1 19.40 -12.09 28.06
N GLU A 2 18.95 -12.49 26.90
CA GLU A 2 19.23 -13.80 26.32
C GLU A 2 19.65 -13.65 24.83
N ILE A 3 20.37 -14.65 24.31
CA ILE A 3 20.69 -14.77 22.91
C ILE A 3 19.63 -15.68 22.29
N VAL A 4 18.74 -15.11 21.45
CA VAL A 4 17.61 -15.86 20.85
C VAL A 4 18.08 -16.81 19.75
N THR A 5 19.05 -16.41 18.93
CA THR A 5 19.53 -17.19 17.77
C THR A 5 20.92 -17.82 17.99
N GLY A 6 21.51 -17.68 19.16
CA GLY A 6 22.79 -18.27 19.51
C GLY A 6 22.68 -19.77 19.81
N LYS A 7 23.84 -20.48 19.95
CA LYS A 7 23.86 -21.90 20.30
C LYS A 7 23.65 -22.06 21.80
N ALA A 8 22.54 -22.67 22.21
CA ALA A 8 22.17 -22.87 23.64
C ALA A 8 22.20 -24.35 24.07
N GLY A 9 22.63 -25.29 23.20
CA GLY A 9 22.68 -26.73 23.52
C GLY A 9 21.33 -27.45 23.44
N VAL A 10 20.23 -26.73 23.38
CA VAL A 10 18.85 -27.24 23.20
C VAL A 10 18.14 -26.38 22.14
N PRO A 11 17.05 -26.84 21.54
CA PRO A 11 16.21 -25.99 20.69
C PRO A 11 15.79 -24.75 21.48
N HIS A 12 16.11 -23.54 20.99
CA HIS A 12 15.95 -22.30 21.75
C HIS A 12 15.23 -21.20 20.97
N VAL A 13 14.98 -21.37 19.68
CA VAL A 13 14.14 -20.46 18.89
C VAL A 13 12.72 -21.00 18.91
N SER A 14 11.84 -20.32 19.62
CA SER A 14 10.41 -20.64 19.63
C SER A 14 9.69 -19.89 18.50
N SER A 15 8.47 -20.30 18.17
CA SER A 15 7.62 -19.56 17.24
C SER A 15 7.31 -18.16 17.75
N ALA A 16 7.29 -17.94 19.05
CA ALA A 16 7.14 -16.61 19.65
C ALA A 16 8.37 -15.73 19.43
N ASP A 17 9.59 -16.29 19.54
CA ASP A 17 10.84 -15.58 19.29
C ASP A 17 10.97 -15.19 17.82
N ASP A 18 10.68 -16.12 16.92
CA ASP A 18 10.67 -15.85 15.48
C ASP A 18 9.62 -14.83 15.12
N GLY A 19 8.42 -14.93 15.71
CA GLY A 19 7.35 -13.93 15.51
C GLY A 19 7.74 -12.52 15.96
N ARG A 20 8.46 -12.39 17.09
CA ARG A 20 9.00 -11.07 17.54
C ARG A 20 10.03 -10.52 16.55
N ARG A 21 10.91 -11.40 16.01
CA ARG A 21 11.89 -11.02 14.99
C ARG A 21 11.19 -10.50 13.72
N ILE A 22 10.25 -11.28 13.19
CA ILE A 22 9.48 -10.90 12.00
C ILE A 22 8.74 -9.58 12.23
N ALA A 23 8.06 -9.44 13.39
CA ALA A 23 7.35 -8.21 13.72
C ALA A 23 8.29 -7.00 13.86
N GLY A 24 9.52 -7.21 14.32
CA GLY A 24 10.55 -6.17 14.37
C GLY A 24 11.05 -5.74 12.99
N GLU A 25 11.03 -6.63 11.99
CA GLU A 25 11.48 -6.37 10.62
C GLU A 25 10.39 -5.73 9.75
N VAL A 26 9.13 -6.16 9.88
CA VAL A 26 8.05 -5.77 8.96
C VAL A 26 6.88 -5.05 9.63
N GLY A 27 6.89 -4.93 10.95
CA GLY A 27 5.80 -4.36 11.75
C GLY A 27 4.89 -5.42 12.36
N THR A 28 4.08 -5.01 13.34
CA THR A 28 3.23 -5.89 14.16
C THR A 28 1.89 -6.26 13.50
N GLY A 29 1.62 -5.70 12.33
CA GLY A 29 0.37 -5.91 11.59
C GLY A 29 0.29 -7.24 10.85
N SER A 30 -0.65 -7.28 9.90
CA SER A 30 -0.81 -8.41 8.98
C SER A 30 -0.62 -7.91 7.55
N TYR A 31 0.11 -8.69 6.73
CA TYR A 31 0.57 -8.26 5.41
C TYR A 31 0.56 -9.41 4.42
N VAL A 32 0.20 -9.15 3.16
CA VAL A 32 0.44 -10.08 2.05
C VAL A 32 1.89 -9.89 1.57
N LEU A 33 2.61 -10.98 1.37
CA LEU A 33 3.93 -10.96 0.74
C LEU A 33 3.80 -11.02 -0.79
N GLN A 34 4.80 -10.53 -1.50
CA GLN A 34 4.79 -10.54 -2.97
C GLN A 34 5.29 -11.88 -3.54
N THR A 35 4.72 -12.99 -3.07
CA THR A 35 5.03 -14.36 -3.49
C THR A 35 3.80 -15.01 -4.15
N GLY A 36 4.04 -15.97 -5.02
CA GLY A 36 2.98 -16.73 -5.70
C GLY A 36 1.95 -15.84 -6.37
N GLY A 37 0.67 -16.16 -6.21
CA GLY A 37 -0.47 -15.37 -6.66
C GLY A 37 -0.87 -14.26 -5.71
N LYS A 38 -0.05 -13.92 -4.71
CA LYS A 38 -0.27 -12.83 -3.72
C LYS A 38 -1.59 -12.96 -2.98
N LEU A 39 -2.03 -14.18 -2.73
CA LEU A 39 -3.33 -14.51 -2.09
C LEU A 39 -4.52 -13.83 -2.77
N ALA A 40 -4.43 -13.50 -4.06
CA ALA A 40 -5.48 -12.81 -4.79
C ALA A 40 -6.80 -13.59 -4.69
N PRO A 41 -7.87 -13.01 -4.10
CA PRO A 41 -9.14 -13.70 -3.95
C PRO A 41 -9.95 -13.57 -5.24
N SER A 42 -10.69 -14.62 -5.60
CA SER A 42 -11.57 -14.65 -6.77
C SER A 42 -12.82 -15.46 -6.48
N LEU A 43 -13.92 -15.18 -7.18
CA LEU A 43 -15.12 -16.02 -7.11
C LEU A 43 -14.97 -17.23 -8.02
N VAL A 44 -15.22 -18.42 -7.49
CA VAL A 44 -15.41 -19.66 -8.25
C VAL A 44 -16.88 -19.80 -8.63
N ASP A 45 -17.75 -19.55 -7.66
CA ASP A 45 -19.20 -19.52 -7.79
C ASP A 45 -19.81 -18.57 -6.73
N ALA A 46 -21.13 -18.46 -6.69
CA ALA A 46 -21.83 -17.57 -5.77
C ALA A 46 -21.55 -17.85 -4.27
N ASN A 47 -21.04 -19.03 -3.94
CA ASN A 47 -20.82 -19.49 -2.57
C ASN A 47 -19.38 -19.95 -2.30
N THR A 48 -18.48 -19.72 -3.24
CA THR A 48 -17.09 -20.18 -3.12
C THR A 48 -16.12 -19.09 -3.54
N VAL A 49 -15.27 -18.70 -2.63
CA VAL A 49 -14.13 -17.80 -2.88
C VAL A 49 -12.86 -18.62 -2.91
N ARG A 50 -12.11 -18.52 -3.99
CA ARG A 50 -10.77 -19.11 -4.12
C ARG A 50 -9.73 -18.09 -3.68
N ILE A 51 -8.85 -18.52 -2.79
CA ILE A 51 -7.64 -17.78 -2.41
C ILE A 51 -6.48 -18.37 -3.21
N ALA A 52 -5.79 -17.55 -3.98
CA ALA A 52 -4.62 -17.96 -4.75
C ALA A 52 -3.44 -18.31 -3.84
N THR A 53 -2.43 -18.98 -4.42
CA THR A 53 -1.16 -19.24 -3.72
C THR A 53 -0.49 -17.94 -3.26
N GLY A 54 0.33 -18.03 -2.25
CA GLY A 54 1.13 -16.93 -1.75
C GLY A 54 1.39 -17.03 -0.26
N ASP A 55 2.05 -16.04 0.27
CA ASP A 55 2.43 -15.98 1.66
C ASP A 55 1.90 -14.71 2.32
N MET A 56 1.67 -14.79 3.62
CA MET A 56 1.31 -13.63 4.46
C MET A 56 2.04 -13.68 5.79
N ILE A 57 2.23 -12.52 6.36
CA ILE A 57 2.57 -12.39 7.76
C ILE A 57 1.29 -12.01 8.52
N VAL A 58 0.97 -12.73 9.57
CA VAL A 58 -0.17 -12.44 10.45
C VAL A 58 0.38 -12.25 11.86
N GLN A 59 0.51 -11.00 12.30
CA GLN A 59 1.03 -10.65 13.62
C GLN A 59 2.31 -11.44 13.97
N GLY A 60 3.30 -11.39 13.07
CA GLY A 60 4.58 -12.08 13.21
C GLY A 60 4.59 -13.56 12.84
N ARG A 61 3.46 -14.19 12.52
CA ARG A 61 3.44 -15.57 12.02
C ARG A 61 3.46 -15.60 10.50
N HIS A 62 4.43 -16.30 9.92
CA HIS A 62 4.49 -16.56 8.48
C HIS A 62 3.54 -17.71 8.14
N ILE A 63 2.60 -17.47 7.23
CA ILE A 63 1.59 -18.43 6.79
C ILE A 63 1.64 -18.51 5.27
N GLY A 64 1.76 -19.74 4.72
CA GLY A 64 1.81 -19.98 3.29
C GLY A 64 0.59 -20.75 2.79
N VAL A 65 0.04 -20.32 1.65
CA VAL A 65 -0.97 -21.02 0.85
C VAL A 65 -0.25 -21.60 -0.37
N THR A 66 0.14 -22.88 -0.30
CA THR A 66 0.99 -23.54 -1.31
C THR A 66 0.22 -24.04 -2.53
N ALA A 67 -1.10 -24.21 -2.41
CA ALA A 67 -2.02 -24.50 -3.51
C ALA A 67 -3.26 -23.62 -3.35
N PRO A 68 -3.98 -23.25 -4.43
CA PRO A 68 -5.21 -22.47 -4.29
C PRO A 68 -6.21 -23.17 -3.39
N GLU A 69 -6.81 -22.43 -2.46
CA GLU A 69 -7.76 -22.94 -1.48
C GLU A 69 -9.13 -22.30 -1.66
N ASP A 70 -10.19 -23.15 -1.60
CA ASP A 70 -11.57 -22.73 -1.77
C ASP A 70 -12.24 -22.57 -0.41
N VAL A 71 -12.74 -21.37 -0.13
CA VAL A 71 -13.45 -21.03 1.10
C VAL A 71 -14.95 -20.89 0.81
N LYS A 72 -15.78 -21.66 1.50
CA LYS A 72 -17.23 -21.58 1.35
C LYS A 72 -17.82 -20.42 2.13
N VAL A 73 -18.69 -19.65 1.48
CA VAL A 73 -19.48 -18.56 2.07
C VAL A 73 -20.96 -18.87 1.94
N ALA A 74 -21.76 -18.43 2.91
CA ALA A 74 -23.21 -18.64 2.86
C ALA A 74 -23.85 -17.78 1.76
N SER A 75 -24.90 -18.31 1.13
CA SER A 75 -25.66 -17.55 0.12
C SER A 75 -26.19 -16.23 0.67
N GLY A 76 -26.33 -15.26 -0.23
CA GLY A 76 -27.01 -14.00 0.07
C GLY A 76 -28.51 -14.23 0.39
N SER A 77 -29.20 -13.19 0.78
CA SER A 77 -30.63 -13.22 1.11
C SER A 77 -31.37 -12.21 0.25
N GLN A 78 -32.48 -12.61 -0.38
CA GLN A 78 -33.25 -11.74 -1.25
C GLN A 78 -33.63 -10.42 -0.56
N GLY A 79 -33.38 -9.29 -1.21
CA GLY A 79 -33.68 -7.95 -0.73
C GLY A 79 -32.87 -7.50 0.47
N LYS A 80 -31.80 -8.21 0.84
CA LYS A 80 -30.90 -7.85 1.93
C LYS A 80 -29.46 -7.70 1.41
N LYS A 81 -28.69 -6.85 2.10
CA LYS A 81 -27.26 -6.69 1.89
C LYS A 81 -26.50 -7.26 3.08
N ARG A 82 -25.33 -7.83 2.83
CA ARG A 82 -24.47 -8.41 3.86
C ARG A 82 -23.01 -8.28 3.45
N MET A 83 -22.11 -8.16 4.41
CA MET A 83 -20.67 -8.27 4.21
C MET A 83 -20.14 -9.39 5.11
N ASP A 84 -19.42 -10.33 4.53
CA ASP A 84 -18.72 -11.38 5.25
C ASP A 84 -17.22 -11.13 5.21
N TYR A 85 -16.52 -11.59 6.24
CA TYR A 85 -15.07 -11.64 6.26
C TYR A 85 -14.57 -13.07 6.19
N ILE A 86 -13.61 -13.33 5.30
CA ILE A 86 -12.79 -14.54 5.30
C ILE A 86 -11.54 -14.19 6.11
N CYS A 87 -11.31 -14.95 7.17
CA CYS A 87 -10.29 -14.68 8.16
C CYS A 87 -9.31 -15.85 8.26
N VAL A 88 -8.07 -15.55 8.63
CA VAL A 88 -7.20 -16.53 9.25
C VAL A 88 -7.64 -16.68 10.71
N HIS A 89 -7.90 -17.90 11.12
CA HIS A 89 -8.15 -18.29 12.50
C HIS A 89 -6.92 -19.04 13.02
N TYR A 90 -6.19 -18.39 13.90
CA TYR A 90 -5.03 -18.94 14.60
C TYR A 90 -5.48 -19.51 15.92
N THR A 91 -5.05 -20.73 16.21
CA THR A 91 -5.24 -21.37 17.52
C THR A 91 -3.94 -21.99 18.01
N ARG A 92 -3.74 -21.97 19.32
CA ARG A 92 -2.62 -22.62 19.98
C ARG A 92 -3.15 -23.49 21.11
N ASP A 93 -2.75 -24.76 21.16
CA ASP A 93 -3.06 -25.64 22.27
C ASP A 93 -2.26 -25.17 23.52
N VAL A 94 -2.98 -24.81 24.56
CA VAL A 94 -2.42 -24.38 25.84
C VAL A 94 -2.63 -25.42 26.95
N SER A 95 -3.25 -26.57 26.62
CA SER A 95 -3.56 -27.64 27.56
C SER A 95 -2.37 -28.55 27.88
N GLY A 96 -1.34 -28.54 27.00
CA GLY A 96 -0.14 -29.35 27.15
C GLY A 96 1.02 -28.57 27.75
N SER A 97 2.06 -29.29 28.21
CA SER A 97 3.36 -28.70 28.53
C SER A 97 4.24 -28.64 27.30
N SER A 98 5.11 -27.61 27.18
CA SER A 98 6.15 -27.58 26.17
C SER A 98 6.96 -28.89 26.17
N PRO A 99 7.24 -29.55 25.02
CA PRO A 99 7.20 -29.05 23.64
C PRO A 99 5.94 -29.39 22.84
N THR A 100 4.86 -29.77 23.47
CA THR A 100 3.64 -30.26 22.81
C THR A 100 2.64 -29.16 22.42
N LEU A 101 2.99 -27.89 22.61
CA LEU A 101 2.16 -26.77 22.14
C LEU A 101 2.13 -26.74 20.62
N VAL A 102 0.96 -27.01 20.06
CA VAL A 102 0.73 -27.01 18.61
C VAL A 102 0.00 -25.73 18.19
N GLU A 103 0.60 -25.00 17.28
CA GLU A 103 -0.03 -23.87 16.61
C GLU A 103 -0.73 -24.35 15.32
N LYS A 104 -1.93 -23.86 15.07
CA LYS A 104 -2.73 -24.21 13.90
C LYS A 104 -3.35 -22.96 13.30
N VAL A 105 -3.48 -22.94 11.99
CA VAL A 105 -4.23 -21.93 11.25
C VAL A 105 -5.23 -22.58 10.31
N GLU A 106 -6.39 -21.95 10.16
CA GLU A 106 -7.44 -22.38 9.24
C GLU A 106 -8.23 -21.17 8.72
N TRP A 107 -8.93 -21.33 7.60
CA TRP A 107 -9.86 -20.32 7.13
C TRP A 107 -11.14 -20.35 7.95
N LYS A 108 -11.59 -19.17 8.39
CA LYS A 108 -12.85 -18.98 9.13
C LYS A 108 -13.65 -17.86 8.50
N VAL A 109 -14.93 -18.07 8.28
CA VAL A 109 -15.83 -17.04 7.79
C VAL A 109 -16.56 -16.39 8.96
N LEU A 110 -16.40 -15.08 9.11
CA LEU A 110 -17.25 -14.27 9.96
C LEU A 110 -18.38 -13.71 9.09
N GLN A 111 -19.57 -14.25 9.29
CA GLN A 111 -20.75 -13.83 8.55
C GLN A 111 -21.32 -12.55 9.14
N GLY A 112 -21.57 -11.57 8.29
CA GLY A 112 -22.27 -10.35 8.69
C GLY A 112 -23.78 -10.55 8.85
N THR A 113 -24.44 -9.59 9.45
CA THR A 113 -25.90 -9.61 9.61
C THR A 113 -26.58 -9.06 8.35
N PRO A 114 -27.52 -9.81 7.72
CA PRO A 114 -28.27 -9.30 6.59
C PRO A 114 -29.15 -8.10 6.97
N GLY A 115 -29.03 -6.99 6.22
CA GLY A 115 -29.72 -5.73 6.50
C GLY A 115 -30.03 -4.91 5.25
N SER A 116 -30.36 -3.66 5.42
CA SER A 116 -30.54 -2.68 4.32
C SER A 116 -29.21 -2.20 3.75
N SER A 117 -28.11 -2.38 4.48
CA SER A 117 -26.74 -2.07 4.07
C SER A 117 -25.80 -3.21 4.40
N ALA A 118 -24.70 -3.34 3.65
CA ALA A 118 -23.66 -4.32 3.92
C ALA A 118 -22.73 -3.78 5.02
N VAL A 119 -22.97 -4.22 6.26
CA VAL A 119 -22.17 -3.83 7.42
C VAL A 119 -21.14 -4.92 7.71
N ALA A 120 -19.91 -4.49 8.00
CA ALA A 120 -18.83 -5.40 8.36
C ALA A 120 -19.15 -6.18 9.64
N PRO A 121 -18.84 -7.49 9.70
CA PRO A 121 -19.02 -8.28 10.93
C PRO A 121 -18.06 -7.81 12.03
N SER A 122 -18.47 -7.99 13.27
CA SER A 122 -17.57 -7.77 14.41
C SER A 122 -16.47 -8.82 14.43
N VAL A 123 -15.24 -8.38 14.64
CA VAL A 123 -14.06 -9.25 14.73
C VAL A 123 -13.63 -9.32 16.20
N PRO A 124 -13.46 -10.52 16.78
CA PRO A 124 -12.89 -10.66 18.11
C PRO A 124 -11.51 -10.00 18.18
N LYS A 125 -11.24 -9.28 19.26
CA LYS A 125 -9.91 -8.71 19.52
C LYS A 125 -8.97 -9.83 19.96
N GLY A 126 -7.73 -9.79 19.54
CA GLY A 126 -6.70 -10.74 19.94
C GLY A 126 -5.36 -10.38 19.29
N SER A 127 -4.28 -10.81 19.94
CA SER A 127 -2.91 -10.59 19.49
C SER A 127 -2.07 -11.85 19.69
N ILE A 128 -1.60 -12.41 18.60
CA ILE A 128 -0.67 -13.56 18.63
C ILE A 128 0.66 -13.14 19.29
N LEU A 129 1.10 -11.91 19.05
CA LEU A 129 2.34 -11.37 19.62
C LEU A 129 2.26 -11.19 21.14
N ASP A 130 1.07 -10.89 21.66
CA ASP A 130 0.84 -10.77 23.11
C ASP A 130 0.57 -12.12 23.79
N GLY A 131 0.52 -13.20 22.98
CA GLY A 131 0.41 -14.57 23.48
C GLY A 131 -1.00 -15.12 23.54
N ASP A 132 -2.00 -14.48 22.90
CA ASP A 132 -3.34 -15.02 22.83
C ASP A 132 -3.36 -16.36 22.06
N ALA A 133 -4.15 -17.31 22.58
CA ALA A 133 -4.22 -18.66 22.06
C ALA A 133 -5.31 -18.86 20.98
N ASP A 134 -6.21 -17.90 20.82
CA ASP A 134 -7.27 -17.90 19.82
C ASP A 134 -7.38 -16.49 19.22
N VAL A 135 -6.98 -16.35 17.97
CA VAL A 135 -6.97 -15.05 17.28
C VAL A 135 -7.59 -15.18 15.88
N THR A 136 -8.47 -14.26 15.55
CA THR A 136 -9.13 -14.22 14.24
C THR A 136 -8.76 -12.92 13.53
N VAL A 137 -8.14 -13.02 12.35
CA VAL A 137 -7.65 -11.86 11.57
C VAL A 137 -8.33 -11.83 10.21
N PRO A 138 -9.09 -10.77 9.86
CA PRO A 138 -9.73 -10.64 8.55
C PRO A 138 -8.68 -10.46 7.45
N ILE A 139 -8.78 -11.28 6.41
CA ILE A 139 -7.88 -11.25 5.25
C ILE A 139 -8.60 -10.71 4.01
N CYS A 140 -9.87 -11.07 3.84
CA CYS A 140 -10.65 -10.75 2.66
C CYS A 140 -12.08 -10.41 3.04
N SER A 141 -12.73 -9.49 2.32
CA SER A 141 -14.15 -9.17 2.44
C SER A 141 -14.94 -9.65 1.22
N VAL A 142 -16.17 -10.07 1.45
CA VAL A 142 -17.14 -10.45 0.40
C VAL A 142 -18.45 -9.74 0.69
N ALA A 143 -18.93 -8.92 -0.24
CA ALA A 143 -20.20 -8.22 -0.12
C ALA A 143 -21.29 -8.97 -0.91
N PHE A 144 -22.50 -9.02 -0.35
CA PHE A 144 -23.70 -9.59 -0.97
C PHE A 144 -24.74 -8.50 -1.18
N ASP A 145 -25.39 -8.50 -2.34
CA ASP A 145 -26.57 -7.69 -2.63
C ASP A 145 -27.69 -8.63 -3.15
N GLY A 146 -28.66 -8.87 -2.31
CA GLY A 146 -29.64 -9.93 -2.56
C GLY A 146 -28.97 -11.30 -2.64
N LEU A 147 -29.15 -11.98 -3.75
CA LEU A 147 -28.51 -13.27 -4.06
C LEU A 147 -27.19 -13.12 -4.80
N THR A 148 -26.81 -11.90 -5.18
CA THR A 148 -25.58 -11.64 -5.93
C THR A 148 -24.39 -11.52 -4.99
N THR A 149 -23.34 -12.28 -5.27
CA THR A 149 -22.06 -12.22 -4.56
C THR A 149 -21.13 -11.25 -5.30
N GLY A 150 -20.66 -10.23 -4.61
CA GLY A 150 -19.68 -9.26 -5.13
C GLY A 150 -18.28 -9.85 -5.19
N GLN A 151 -17.40 -9.20 -5.96
CA GLN A 151 -16.00 -9.60 -6.03
C GLN A 151 -15.32 -9.45 -4.67
N PRO A 152 -14.62 -10.49 -4.21
CA PRO A 152 -13.91 -10.44 -2.95
C PRO A 152 -12.74 -9.45 -3.01
N LYS A 153 -12.40 -8.83 -1.86
CA LYS A 153 -11.34 -7.83 -1.76
C LYS A 153 -10.41 -8.14 -0.60
N LEU A 154 -9.10 -8.08 -0.81
CA LEU A 154 -8.13 -8.14 0.27
C LEU A 154 -8.31 -6.96 1.23
N LEU A 155 -8.17 -7.22 2.53
CA LEU A 155 -8.27 -6.24 3.62
C LEU A 155 -6.91 -5.88 4.22
N ILE A 156 -5.92 -6.77 4.08
CA ILE A 156 -4.56 -6.56 4.57
C ILE A 156 -3.68 -6.01 3.44
N PRO A 157 -2.77 -5.06 3.74
CA PRO A 157 -1.90 -4.46 2.74
C PRO A 157 -0.84 -5.44 2.24
N THR A 158 -0.38 -5.21 1.01
CA THR A 158 0.79 -5.93 0.45
C THR A 158 2.07 -5.27 0.93
N LEU A 159 3.00 -6.06 1.45
CA LEU A 159 4.30 -5.58 1.88
C LEU A 159 5.23 -5.40 0.68
N THR A 160 5.87 -4.23 0.60
CA THR A 160 6.89 -3.96 -0.42
C THR A 160 8.18 -4.71 -0.06
N PRO A 161 8.74 -5.55 -0.95
CA PRO A 161 9.99 -6.23 -0.70
C PRO A 161 11.14 -5.23 -0.47
N LEU A 162 12.05 -5.55 0.44
CA LEU A 162 13.21 -4.69 0.73
C LEU A 162 14.04 -4.39 -0.52
N ALA A 163 14.15 -5.36 -1.45
CA ALA A 163 14.87 -5.19 -2.71
C ALA A 163 14.31 -4.06 -3.61
N THR A 164 13.01 -3.77 -3.51
CA THR A 164 12.33 -2.74 -4.30
C THR A 164 11.90 -1.53 -3.47
N LEU A 165 12.21 -1.53 -2.17
CA LEU A 165 11.83 -0.43 -1.29
C LEU A 165 12.49 0.89 -1.71
N GLY A 166 13.75 0.84 -2.16
CA GLY A 166 14.47 2.00 -2.70
C GLY A 166 13.78 2.60 -3.93
N ASP A 167 13.24 1.77 -4.80
CA ASP A 167 12.54 2.21 -6.01
C ASP A 167 11.20 2.89 -5.66
N SER A 168 10.54 2.44 -4.60
CA SER A 168 9.26 3.02 -4.17
C SER A 168 9.39 4.41 -3.54
N VAL A 169 10.57 4.76 -3.02
CA VAL A 169 10.86 6.09 -2.44
C VAL A 169 11.73 6.96 -3.34
N SER A 170 12.19 6.44 -4.48
CA SER A 170 12.97 7.21 -5.46
C SER A 170 12.07 8.12 -6.30
N PRO A 171 12.51 9.35 -6.59
CA PRO A 171 11.77 10.24 -7.49
C PRO A 171 11.56 9.61 -8.86
N LYS A 172 10.30 9.46 -9.27
CA LYS A 172 9.93 8.92 -10.59
C LYS A 172 9.64 10.06 -11.55
N LEU A 173 10.27 10.06 -12.73
CA LEU A 173 9.94 11.01 -13.78
C LEU A 173 8.52 10.77 -14.30
N LEU A 174 7.64 11.75 -14.10
CA LEU A 174 6.24 11.71 -14.54
C LEU A 174 6.08 12.37 -15.92
N ALA A 175 6.78 13.48 -16.16
CA ALA A 175 6.71 14.17 -17.44
C ALA A 175 7.97 14.97 -17.73
N THR A 176 8.23 15.14 -19.03
CA THR A 176 9.18 16.11 -19.58
C THR A 176 8.48 16.90 -20.67
N THR A 177 8.61 18.23 -20.64
CA THR A 177 8.07 19.11 -21.67
C THR A 177 8.98 20.32 -21.90
N SER A 178 8.70 21.12 -22.89
CA SER A 178 9.46 22.34 -23.19
C SER A 178 8.53 23.49 -23.57
N GLY A 179 8.98 24.69 -23.29
CA GLY A 179 8.21 25.90 -23.55
C GLY A 179 6.90 25.91 -22.77
N THR A 180 5.81 26.20 -23.48
CA THR A 180 4.44 26.23 -22.93
C THR A 180 3.62 24.98 -23.29
N ALA A 181 4.28 23.90 -23.71
CA ALA A 181 3.58 22.66 -24.03
C ALA A 181 3.00 22.02 -22.76
N THR A 182 1.81 21.47 -22.88
CA THR A 182 1.13 20.73 -21.80
C THR A 182 1.49 19.25 -21.88
N ALA A 183 1.85 18.67 -20.74
CA ALA A 183 2.07 17.25 -20.57
C ALA A 183 1.02 16.65 -19.64
N ALA A 184 0.55 15.44 -19.95
CA ALA A 184 -0.22 14.65 -19.00
C ALA A 184 0.72 14.14 -17.90
N ILE A 185 0.25 14.16 -16.65
CA ILE A 185 0.94 13.57 -15.49
C ILE A 185 -0.01 12.63 -14.75
N ASP A 186 0.55 11.58 -14.19
CA ASP A 186 -0.16 10.70 -13.25
C ASP A 186 0.47 10.87 -11.87
N VAL A 187 -0.24 11.55 -10.99
CA VAL A 187 0.20 11.81 -9.62
C VAL A 187 -0.25 10.73 -8.64
N SER A 188 -0.93 9.67 -9.12
CA SER A 188 -1.38 8.58 -8.27
C SER A 188 -0.18 7.90 -7.59
N GLY A 189 -0.27 7.76 -6.26
CA GLY A 189 0.81 7.20 -5.45
C GLY A 189 1.93 8.20 -5.10
N ALA A 190 1.94 9.43 -5.61
CA ALA A 190 2.90 10.45 -5.19
C ALA A 190 2.34 11.30 -4.02
N SER A 191 3.16 11.59 -3.03
CA SER A 191 2.85 12.55 -1.96
C SER A 191 3.38 13.95 -2.27
N LEU A 192 4.49 14.02 -2.98
CA LEU A 192 5.15 15.26 -3.39
C LEU A 192 5.49 15.23 -4.88
N LEU A 193 5.47 16.40 -5.51
CA LEU A 193 6.03 16.59 -6.84
C LEU A 193 7.27 17.48 -6.75
N VAL A 194 8.31 17.12 -7.49
CA VAL A 194 9.50 17.95 -7.69
C VAL A 194 9.48 18.45 -9.12
N VAL A 195 9.29 19.74 -9.30
CA VAL A 195 9.30 20.41 -10.60
C VAL A 195 10.66 21.04 -10.83
N LEU A 196 11.31 20.69 -11.92
CA LEU A 196 12.55 21.30 -12.35
C LEU A 196 12.31 22.12 -13.62
N ALA A 197 12.78 23.35 -13.63
CA ALA A 197 12.89 24.19 -14.82
C ALA A 197 14.38 24.39 -15.16
N LYS A 198 14.76 24.09 -16.39
CA LYS A 198 16.14 24.20 -16.87
C LYS A 198 16.19 25.01 -18.14
N ASN A 199 17.06 26.03 -18.19
CA ASN A 199 17.45 26.69 -19.42
C ASN A 199 18.93 27.05 -19.41
N ASN A 200 19.46 27.44 -20.56
CA ASN A 200 20.89 27.75 -20.72
C ASN A 200 21.32 29.05 -20.06
N TYR A 201 20.39 29.91 -19.67
CA TYR A 201 20.66 31.23 -19.12
C TYR A 201 20.70 31.27 -17.61
N ALA A 202 19.76 30.59 -16.97
CA ALA A 202 19.61 30.62 -15.51
C ALA A 202 19.91 29.26 -14.81
N GLY A 203 20.24 28.23 -15.58
CA GLY A 203 20.53 26.91 -15.03
C GLY A 203 19.29 26.13 -14.65
N ILE A 204 19.28 25.55 -13.46
CA ILE A 204 18.17 24.71 -12.96
C ILE A 204 17.55 25.40 -11.75
N THR A 205 16.23 25.48 -11.76
CA THR A 205 15.41 25.92 -10.63
C THR A 205 14.43 24.83 -10.25
N THR A 206 14.14 24.70 -8.97
CA THR A 206 13.32 23.61 -8.43
C THR A 206 12.19 24.16 -7.58
N ALA A 207 11.00 23.55 -7.70
CA ALA A 207 9.92 23.68 -6.74
C ALA A 207 9.51 22.31 -6.20
N ILE A 208 9.08 22.28 -4.95
CA ILE A 208 8.46 21.11 -4.32
C ILE A 208 7.00 21.44 -4.08
N VAL A 209 6.10 20.59 -4.60
CA VAL A 209 4.65 20.80 -4.54
C VAL A 209 4.01 19.59 -3.87
N PRO A 210 3.38 19.75 -2.71
CA PRO A 210 2.58 18.67 -2.12
C PRO A 210 1.41 18.31 -3.05
N VAL A 211 1.20 17.02 -3.33
CA VAL A 211 0.07 16.58 -4.16
C VAL A 211 -1.27 16.97 -3.53
N ALA A 212 -1.34 16.97 -2.19
CA ALA A 212 -2.53 17.44 -1.46
C ALA A 212 -2.87 18.92 -1.67
N ALA A 213 -1.94 19.73 -2.19
CA ALA A 213 -2.18 21.14 -2.55
C ALA A 213 -2.72 21.30 -3.97
N LEU A 214 -2.74 20.25 -4.77
CA LEU A 214 -3.32 20.26 -6.12
C LEU A 214 -4.80 19.93 -6.07
N SER A 215 -5.54 20.50 -7.02
CA SER A 215 -6.96 20.24 -7.21
C SER A 215 -7.24 19.99 -8.69
N ASP A 216 -8.51 19.80 -9.05
CA ASP A 216 -8.93 19.76 -10.46
C ASP A 216 -8.89 21.15 -11.12
N HIS A 217 -8.71 22.20 -10.32
CA HIS A 217 -8.49 23.56 -10.80
C HIS A 217 -6.98 23.78 -11.06
N VAL A 218 -6.70 24.72 -11.95
CA VAL A 218 -5.32 25.05 -12.33
C VAL A 218 -4.64 25.82 -11.20
N GLU A 219 -3.63 25.23 -10.60
CA GLU A 219 -2.75 25.88 -9.63
C GLU A 219 -1.52 26.48 -10.34
N THR A 220 -1.11 27.67 -9.94
CA THR A 220 0.12 28.28 -10.44
C THR A 220 1.25 28.10 -9.44
N VAL A 221 2.35 27.51 -9.88
CA VAL A 221 3.56 27.31 -9.08
C VAL A 221 4.60 28.33 -9.51
N HIS A 222 5.00 29.17 -8.56
CA HIS A 222 6.06 30.16 -8.75
C HIS A 222 7.39 29.64 -8.24
N MET A 223 8.43 29.75 -9.06
CA MET A 223 9.79 29.33 -8.72
C MET A 223 10.73 30.51 -8.93
N THR A 224 11.60 30.76 -7.95
CA THR A 224 12.63 31.78 -8.06
C THR A 224 13.99 31.13 -8.12
N GLY A 225 14.74 31.37 -9.16
CA GLY A 225 16.11 30.89 -9.35
C GLY A 225 17.13 31.99 -9.20
N GLY A 226 18.32 31.64 -8.66
CA GLY A 226 19.50 32.52 -8.67
C GLY A 226 20.17 32.47 -10.03
N TYR A 227 20.68 33.62 -10.49
CA TYR A 227 21.44 33.70 -11.71
C TYR A 227 22.97 33.71 -11.44
N ARG A 228 23.78 33.25 -12.43
CA ARG A 228 25.24 33.16 -12.32
C ARG A 228 25.97 34.52 -12.16
N ALA A 229 25.30 35.63 -12.47
CA ALA A 229 25.87 36.96 -12.29
C ALA A 229 25.15 37.72 -11.19
N SER A 230 25.87 38.47 -10.38
CA SER A 230 25.34 39.23 -9.25
C SER A 230 24.22 40.18 -9.66
N GLY A 231 23.08 40.10 -8.99
CA GLY A 231 21.99 41.06 -9.13
C GLY A 231 20.85 40.65 -10.09
N LEU A 232 20.87 39.44 -10.65
CA LEU A 232 19.86 39.01 -11.60
C LEU A 232 19.03 37.86 -11.01
N HIS A 233 17.71 38.00 -11.07
CA HIS A 233 16.73 36.99 -10.62
C HIS A 233 16.03 36.35 -11.82
N SER A 234 15.80 35.06 -11.74
CA SER A 234 15.00 34.33 -12.70
C SER A 234 13.73 33.85 -12.02
N ASN A 235 12.59 34.16 -12.63
CA ASN A 235 11.28 33.70 -12.18
C ASN A 235 10.73 32.72 -13.20
N TYR A 236 10.26 31.59 -12.71
CA TYR A 236 9.64 30.56 -13.52
C TYR A 236 8.25 30.31 -13.00
N ASP A 237 7.29 30.26 -13.90
CA ASP A 237 5.91 29.94 -13.59
C ASP A 237 5.47 28.73 -14.38
N CYS A 238 4.82 27.80 -13.71
CA CYS A 238 4.11 26.69 -14.34
C CYS A 238 2.70 26.55 -13.78
N ARG A 239 1.86 25.84 -14.50
CA ARG A 239 0.49 25.51 -14.09
C ARG A 239 0.37 24.01 -13.96
N MET A 240 -0.33 23.58 -12.91
CA MET A 240 -0.53 22.18 -12.61
C MET A 240 -1.98 21.90 -12.21
N THR A 241 -2.44 20.71 -12.52
CA THR A 241 -3.62 20.06 -11.95
C THR A 241 -3.22 18.67 -11.47
N LEU A 242 -4.15 17.88 -11.00
CA LEU A 242 -3.90 16.46 -10.68
C LEU A 242 -3.51 15.60 -11.89
N THR A 243 -3.77 16.08 -13.12
CA THR A 243 -3.58 15.28 -14.34
C THR A 243 -2.74 15.98 -15.42
N THR A 244 -2.40 17.26 -15.26
CA THR A 244 -1.68 18.02 -16.27
C THR A 244 -0.61 18.92 -15.68
N PHE A 245 0.44 19.15 -16.47
CA PHE A 245 1.49 20.11 -16.22
C PHE A 245 1.70 20.96 -17.47
N THR A 246 1.88 22.29 -17.30
CA THR A 246 2.14 23.24 -18.37
C THR A 246 3.16 24.29 -17.93
N GLY A 247 4.27 24.43 -18.63
CA GLY A 247 5.19 25.57 -18.47
C GLY A 247 4.48 26.87 -18.93
N ARG A 248 4.69 27.96 -18.20
CA ARG A 248 4.02 29.23 -18.52
C ARG A 248 5.01 30.33 -18.88
N ASP A 249 5.85 30.70 -17.94
CA ASP A 249 6.78 31.81 -18.07
C ASP A 249 8.15 31.44 -17.50
N ALA A 250 9.20 32.01 -18.07
CA ALA A 250 10.57 31.83 -17.60
C ALA A 250 11.35 33.13 -17.85
N TYR A 251 11.21 34.07 -16.94
CA TYR A 251 11.89 35.38 -17.06
C TYR A 251 13.31 35.33 -16.55
N THR A 252 14.24 35.77 -17.39
CA THR A 252 15.64 36.02 -17.03
C THR A 252 16.01 37.42 -17.50
N ASN A 253 16.39 38.31 -16.60
CA ASN A 253 16.68 39.71 -16.90
C ASN A 253 15.57 40.45 -17.67
N GLY A 254 14.32 40.25 -17.27
CA GLY A 254 13.18 40.87 -17.92
C GLY A 254 12.80 40.28 -19.29
N THR A 255 13.54 39.30 -19.79
CA THR A 255 13.22 38.59 -21.03
C THR A 255 12.57 37.27 -20.75
N ASN A 256 11.41 37.00 -21.33
CA ASN A 256 10.75 35.70 -21.25
C ASN A 256 11.47 34.70 -22.16
N ARG A 257 11.97 33.62 -21.53
CA ARG A 257 12.74 32.56 -22.19
C ARG A 257 12.04 31.22 -22.07
N VAL A 258 10.74 31.22 -21.93
CA VAL A 258 9.95 29.98 -21.75
C VAL A 258 10.15 29.00 -22.91
N SER A 259 10.24 29.50 -24.16
CA SER A 259 10.48 28.65 -25.34
C SER A 259 11.80 27.88 -25.31
N GLU A 260 12.77 28.36 -24.54
CA GLU A 260 14.10 27.76 -24.36
C GLU A 260 14.20 26.95 -23.05
N THR A 261 13.11 26.84 -22.32
CA THR A 261 13.06 26.17 -21.00
C THR A 261 12.54 24.74 -21.15
N GLN A 262 13.28 23.81 -20.58
CA GLN A 262 12.85 22.43 -20.39
C GLN A 262 12.30 22.26 -18.99
N TRP A 263 11.21 21.51 -18.86
CA TRP A 263 10.54 21.21 -17.62
C TRP A 263 10.55 19.71 -17.37
N PHE A 264 10.75 19.35 -16.11
CA PHE A 264 10.72 17.98 -15.64
C PHE A 264 9.84 17.91 -14.40
N VAL A 265 8.98 16.94 -14.33
CA VAL A 265 8.12 16.70 -13.17
C VAL A 265 8.40 15.30 -12.65
N TYR A 266 8.80 15.22 -11.40
CA TYR A 266 9.03 13.96 -10.70
C TYR A 266 8.02 13.81 -9.58
N GLY A 267 7.48 12.59 -9.42
CA GLY A 267 6.68 12.18 -8.26
C GLY A 267 7.57 11.51 -7.22
N VAL A 268 7.32 11.82 -5.95
CA VAL A 268 7.93 11.17 -4.78
C VAL A 268 6.80 10.55 -3.97
N LEU A 269 6.92 9.24 -3.67
CA LEU A 269 5.92 8.47 -2.92
C LEU A 269 5.85 8.86 -1.45
#